data_af2af2e999f85fd905841a3c98076e20
#
_entry.id   af2af2e999f85fd905841a3c98076e20
#
_cell.length_a   1.000
_cell.length_b   1.000
_cell.length_c   1.000
_cell.angle_alpha   90.00
_cell.angle_beta   90.00
_cell.angle_gamma   90.00
#
_symmetry.space_group_name_H-M   'P 1'
#
loop_
_entity.id
_entity.type
_entity.pdbx_description
1 polymer ?
#
loop_
_entity_poly.entity_id
_entity_poly.type
_entity_poly.pdbx_seq_one_letter_code
_entity_poly.pdbx_strand_id
1 'polypeptide(L)'
;MRRAMAEAPVGDDVYGEDPTTTALEQRVAELLGHEAGLLTPSGSMANVLGVRLLVEPGQELLCDSLAHVVRAEMGAHGALGGVTTRTWPSASRPGAPVGLVDPDVVEALMTPDAGPYLVSTAAVAVENTHNFGGGTITPLPVLQDLRERTRAAGVAVHLDGARLWNAVVAEGTGLAGLAAHGACADTVSVCLSKGLGAPVGSVLVGSAERVERARVLRKRLGGGMRQTGVLAAAGLHALDHHVDRLAEDHRRARELAAACAAARPGCVDPAAVRSNIV
;
A
#
# COMPACT_ATOMS: atom_id res chain seq x y z
N MET A 1 -17.42 -16.18 1.92
CA MET A 1 -16.51 -15.92 0.78
C MET A 1 -16.73 -16.88 -0.39
N ARG A 2 -16.44 -18.22 -0.36
CA ARG A 2 -16.57 -19.10 -1.54
C ARG A 2 -17.97 -19.08 -2.18
N ARG A 3 -19.05 -19.03 -1.38
CA ARG A 3 -20.42 -18.87 -1.88
C ARG A 3 -20.60 -17.51 -2.60
N ALA A 4 -20.13 -16.42 -2.03
CA ALA A 4 -20.17 -15.10 -2.67
C ALA A 4 -19.46 -15.11 -4.03
N MET A 5 -18.30 -15.79 -4.13
CA MET A 5 -17.58 -15.95 -5.40
C MET A 5 -18.38 -16.75 -6.44
N ALA A 6 -19.01 -17.84 -5.99
CA ALA A 6 -19.79 -18.72 -6.89
C ALA A 6 -21.09 -18.07 -7.41
N GLU A 7 -21.67 -17.18 -6.64
CA GLU A 7 -22.93 -16.47 -6.94
C GLU A 7 -22.72 -15.07 -7.51
N ALA A 8 -21.45 -14.64 -7.73
CA ALA A 8 -21.13 -13.29 -8.16
C ALA A 8 -21.70 -13.00 -9.56
N PRO A 9 -22.44 -11.90 -9.76
CA PRO A 9 -22.71 -11.38 -11.10
C PRO A 9 -21.38 -11.01 -11.78
N VAL A 10 -21.22 -11.44 -13.03
CA VAL A 10 -19.98 -11.18 -13.79
C VAL A 10 -20.26 -10.58 -15.15
N GLY A 11 -19.30 -9.83 -15.66
CA GLY A 11 -19.25 -9.32 -17.01
C GLY A 11 -17.81 -9.29 -17.48
N ASP A 12 -17.49 -8.55 -18.54
CA ASP A 12 -16.13 -8.46 -19.06
C ASP A 12 -15.44 -7.20 -18.54
N ASP A 13 -14.48 -7.36 -17.60
CA ASP A 13 -13.73 -6.23 -17.01
C ASP A 13 -12.89 -5.44 -18.06
N VAL A 14 -12.53 -6.08 -19.19
CA VAL A 14 -11.81 -5.38 -20.27
C VAL A 14 -12.66 -4.26 -20.87
N TYR A 15 -13.97 -4.41 -20.88
CA TYR A 15 -14.92 -3.41 -21.38
C TYR A 15 -15.58 -2.61 -20.26
N GLY A 16 -15.19 -2.85 -19.00
CA GLY A 16 -15.81 -2.19 -17.83
C GLY A 16 -17.23 -2.69 -17.53
N GLU A 17 -17.59 -3.90 -18.00
CA GLU A 17 -18.94 -4.44 -17.89
C GLU A 17 -19.12 -5.41 -16.70
N ASP A 18 -18.05 -5.70 -15.93
CA ASP A 18 -18.16 -6.56 -14.75
C ASP A 18 -18.70 -5.77 -13.55
N PRO A 19 -19.96 -5.99 -13.14
CA PRO A 19 -20.60 -5.17 -12.11
C PRO A 19 -19.98 -5.38 -10.72
N THR A 20 -19.51 -6.59 -10.43
CA THR A 20 -18.93 -6.90 -9.13
C THR A 20 -17.53 -6.31 -8.99
N THR A 21 -16.76 -6.32 -10.07
CA THR A 21 -15.44 -5.65 -10.10
C THR A 21 -15.61 -4.14 -9.93
N THR A 22 -16.53 -3.54 -10.67
CA THR A 22 -16.86 -2.12 -10.54
C THR A 22 -17.26 -1.75 -9.11
N ALA A 23 -18.13 -2.56 -8.48
CA ALA A 23 -18.55 -2.33 -7.10
C ALA A 23 -17.38 -2.40 -6.10
N LEU A 24 -16.44 -3.34 -6.27
CA LEU A 24 -15.24 -3.42 -5.43
C LEU A 24 -14.33 -2.21 -5.62
N GLU A 25 -14.05 -1.83 -6.87
CA GLU A 25 -13.21 -0.69 -7.21
C GLU A 25 -13.77 0.61 -6.61
N GLN A 26 -15.06 0.86 -6.78
CA GLN A 26 -15.76 2.00 -6.19
C GLN A 26 -15.72 1.98 -4.65
N ARG A 27 -16.04 0.84 -4.03
CA ARG A 27 -16.06 0.70 -2.58
C ARG A 27 -14.70 1.01 -1.96
N VAL A 28 -13.61 0.53 -2.54
CA VAL A 28 -12.26 0.78 -2.02
C VAL A 28 -11.84 2.23 -2.26
N ALA A 29 -12.18 2.81 -3.41
CA ALA A 29 -11.93 4.22 -3.69
C ALA A 29 -12.66 5.13 -2.68
N GLU A 30 -13.95 4.88 -2.42
CA GLU A 30 -14.74 5.61 -1.42
C GLU A 30 -14.14 5.51 -0.01
N LEU A 31 -13.76 4.30 0.42
CA LEU A 31 -13.15 4.07 1.73
C LEU A 31 -11.83 4.84 1.92
N LEU A 32 -11.06 4.99 0.86
CA LEU A 32 -9.77 5.70 0.87
C LEU A 32 -9.90 7.18 0.47
N GLY A 33 -11.10 7.67 0.13
CA GLY A 33 -11.34 9.07 -0.24
C GLY A 33 -10.73 9.45 -1.59
N HIS A 34 -10.61 8.51 -2.53
CA HIS A 34 -10.13 8.73 -3.89
C HIS A 34 -11.27 8.65 -4.92
N GLU A 35 -11.02 9.20 -6.12
CA GLU A 35 -12.03 9.29 -7.18
C GLU A 35 -12.32 7.93 -7.85
N ALA A 36 -11.30 7.07 -7.96
CA ALA A 36 -11.43 5.80 -8.67
C ALA A 36 -10.49 4.72 -8.13
N GLY A 37 -10.83 3.47 -8.41
CA GLY A 37 -10.04 2.29 -8.07
C GLY A 37 -9.80 1.38 -9.27
N LEU A 38 -8.79 0.51 -9.17
CA LEU A 38 -8.44 -0.51 -10.16
C LEU A 38 -8.04 -1.81 -9.48
N LEU A 39 -8.80 -2.86 -9.72
CA LEU A 39 -8.46 -4.22 -9.28
C LEU A 39 -7.23 -4.71 -10.05
N THR A 40 -6.25 -5.22 -9.32
CA THR A 40 -5.03 -5.82 -9.86
C THR A 40 -4.83 -7.23 -9.32
N PRO A 41 -4.19 -8.15 -10.08
CA PRO A 41 -3.96 -9.52 -9.62
C PRO A 41 -3.02 -9.62 -8.41
N SER A 42 -2.18 -8.63 -8.16
CA SER A 42 -1.22 -8.67 -7.05
C SER A 42 -0.90 -7.27 -6.50
N GLY A 43 -0.42 -7.21 -5.25
CA GLY A 43 0.09 -5.98 -4.63
C GLY A 43 1.29 -5.41 -5.36
N SER A 44 2.21 -6.26 -5.82
CA SER A 44 3.38 -5.80 -6.58
C SER A 44 2.97 -5.11 -7.89
N MET A 45 1.94 -5.62 -8.58
CA MET A 45 1.42 -4.93 -9.77
C MET A 45 0.78 -3.59 -9.37
N ALA A 46 -0.01 -3.55 -8.30
CA ALA A 46 -0.59 -2.29 -7.81
C ALA A 46 0.48 -1.24 -7.51
N ASN A 47 1.57 -1.62 -6.84
CA ASN A 47 2.70 -0.73 -6.54
C ASN A 47 3.42 -0.29 -7.83
N VAL A 48 3.73 -1.22 -8.74
CA VAL A 48 4.35 -0.86 -10.04
C VAL A 48 3.50 0.15 -10.79
N LEU A 49 2.19 -0.05 -10.85
CA LEU A 49 1.27 0.89 -11.49
C LEU A 49 1.24 2.23 -10.74
N GLY A 50 1.06 2.21 -9.41
CA GLY A 50 0.99 3.40 -8.58
C GLY A 50 2.22 4.29 -8.73
N VAL A 51 3.41 3.71 -8.69
CA VAL A 51 4.67 4.43 -8.90
C VAL A 51 4.79 4.95 -10.33
N ARG A 52 4.45 4.13 -11.35
CA ARG A 52 4.53 4.53 -12.76
C ARG A 52 3.58 5.66 -13.15
N LEU A 53 2.54 5.90 -12.37
CA LEU A 53 1.64 7.04 -12.56
C LEU A 53 2.25 8.36 -12.05
N LEU A 54 3.25 8.28 -11.17
CA LEU A 54 3.86 9.41 -10.47
C LEU A 54 5.29 9.70 -10.92
N VAL A 55 5.99 8.69 -11.44
CA VAL A 55 7.42 8.76 -11.79
C VAL A 55 7.60 8.37 -13.25
N GLU A 56 8.11 9.29 -14.06
CA GLU A 56 8.45 9.01 -15.45
C GLU A 56 9.82 8.31 -15.54
N PRO A 57 10.11 7.59 -16.65
CA PRO A 57 11.43 6.97 -16.86
C PRO A 57 12.56 7.98 -16.71
N GLY A 58 13.59 7.61 -15.94
CA GLY A 58 14.73 8.45 -15.64
C GLY A 58 14.57 9.36 -14.44
N GLN A 59 13.36 9.54 -13.93
CA GLN A 59 13.13 10.24 -12.66
C GLN A 59 13.32 9.32 -11.45
N GLU A 60 13.34 9.91 -10.25
CA GLU A 60 13.62 9.22 -9.00
C GLU A 60 12.36 8.98 -8.16
N LEU A 61 12.27 7.74 -7.65
CA LEU A 61 11.47 7.37 -6.50
C LEU A 61 12.34 7.39 -5.25
N LEU A 62 11.95 8.13 -4.22
CA LEU A 62 12.57 8.12 -2.91
C LEU A 62 11.75 7.25 -1.95
N CYS A 63 12.37 6.28 -1.25
CA CYS A 63 11.67 5.37 -0.34
C CYS A 63 12.58 4.84 0.77
N ASP A 64 11.99 4.12 1.75
CA ASP A 64 12.73 3.42 2.79
C ASP A 64 13.62 2.32 2.19
N SER A 65 14.82 2.15 2.71
CA SER A 65 15.80 1.14 2.25
C SER A 65 15.33 -0.32 2.43
N LEU A 66 14.36 -0.55 3.30
CA LEU A 66 13.70 -1.84 3.51
C LEU A 66 12.26 -1.88 2.97
N ALA A 67 11.79 -0.81 2.29
CA ALA A 67 10.46 -0.83 1.69
C ALA A 67 10.25 -2.01 0.76
N HIS A 68 9.04 -2.56 0.74
CA HIS A 68 8.66 -3.71 -0.09
C HIS A 68 8.98 -3.46 -1.57
N VAL A 69 8.69 -2.26 -2.08
CA VAL A 69 8.93 -1.85 -3.47
C VAL A 69 10.39 -1.99 -3.89
N VAL A 70 11.34 -1.86 -2.96
CA VAL A 70 12.80 -2.00 -3.22
C VAL A 70 13.27 -3.43 -3.00
N ARG A 71 12.78 -4.09 -1.93
CA ARG A 71 13.36 -5.33 -1.43
C ARG A 71 12.67 -6.59 -1.95
N ALA A 72 11.37 -6.54 -2.22
CA ALA A 72 10.55 -7.73 -2.43
C ALA A 72 9.77 -7.76 -3.76
N GLU A 73 10.04 -6.82 -4.68
CA GLU A 73 9.39 -6.74 -5.98
C GLU A 73 10.36 -6.98 -7.16
N MET A 74 11.50 -7.63 -6.89
CA MET A 74 12.46 -8.08 -7.91
C MET A 74 12.97 -6.97 -8.82
N GLY A 75 13.05 -5.72 -8.33
CA GLY A 75 13.50 -4.58 -9.12
C GLY A 75 12.50 -4.11 -10.19
N ALA A 76 11.21 -4.42 -10.01
CA ALA A 76 10.17 -4.18 -11.01
C ALA A 76 10.07 -2.70 -11.43
N HIS A 77 10.26 -1.75 -10.52
CA HIS A 77 10.21 -0.32 -10.85
C HIS A 77 11.31 0.10 -11.82
N GLY A 78 12.53 -0.41 -11.64
CA GLY A 78 13.62 -0.20 -12.59
C GLY A 78 13.39 -0.95 -13.90
N ALA A 79 13.08 -2.25 -13.82
CA ALA A 79 12.97 -3.12 -14.99
C ALA A 79 11.79 -2.76 -15.92
N LEU A 80 10.64 -2.40 -15.34
CA LEU A 80 9.40 -2.15 -16.09
C LEU A 80 9.08 -0.66 -16.21
N GLY A 81 9.61 0.16 -15.30
CA GLY A 81 9.33 1.58 -15.19
C GLY A 81 10.44 2.49 -15.64
N GLY A 82 11.69 2.02 -15.72
CA GLY A 82 12.85 2.87 -15.92
C GLY A 82 13.08 3.86 -14.78
N VAL A 83 12.57 3.55 -13.59
CA VAL A 83 12.61 4.42 -12.42
C VAL A 83 13.95 4.27 -11.70
N THR A 84 14.61 5.37 -11.41
CA THR A 84 15.75 5.42 -10.49
C THR A 84 15.24 5.41 -9.06
N THR A 85 15.87 4.66 -8.16
CA THR A 85 15.45 4.58 -6.77
C THR A 85 16.57 5.02 -5.85
N ARG A 86 16.27 5.98 -4.98
CA ARG A 86 17.12 6.38 -3.86
C ARG A 86 16.41 6.07 -2.54
N THR A 87 17.18 5.74 -1.50
CA THR A 87 16.59 5.30 -0.24
C THR A 87 17.09 6.11 0.94
N TRP A 88 16.22 6.24 1.95
CA TRP A 88 16.65 6.66 3.29
C TRP A 88 16.85 5.44 4.20
N PRO A 89 17.65 5.58 5.28
CA PRO A 89 17.83 4.53 6.26
C PRO A 89 16.51 4.19 6.96
N SER A 90 16.17 2.91 7.05
CA SER A 90 14.90 2.44 7.62
C SER A 90 14.74 2.77 9.13
N ALA A 91 15.84 2.98 9.84
CA ALA A 91 15.86 3.59 11.16
C ALA A 91 16.52 4.96 11.04
N SER A 92 15.75 6.03 11.20
CA SER A 92 16.23 7.42 11.04
C SER A 92 17.33 7.79 12.03
N ARG A 93 17.38 7.14 13.19
CA ARG A 93 18.37 7.33 14.26
C ARG A 93 18.49 6.07 15.12
N PRO A 94 19.60 5.89 15.87
CA PRO A 94 19.74 4.80 16.83
C PRO A 94 18.55 4.72 17.80
N GLY A 95 17.92 3.53 17.88
CA GLY A 95 16.75 3.29 18.72
C GLY A 95 15.39 3.70 18.13
N ALA A 96 15.36 4.32 16.95
CA ALA A 96 14.10 4.54 16.25
C ALA A 96 13.54 3.21 15.71
N PRO A 97 12.19 3.03 15.71
CA PRO A 97 11.59 1.87 15.08
C PRO A 97 11.97 1.77 13.61
N VAL A 98 12.33 0.56 13.16
CA VAL A 98 12.60 0.28 11.75
C VAL A 98 11.32 0.49 10.94
N GLY A 99 11.41 1.18 9.81
CA GLY A 99 10.28 1.45 8.93
C GLY A 99 9.36 2.59 9.40
N LEU A 100 9.67 3.27 10.49
CA LEU A 100 8.98 4.50 10.87
C LEU A 100 9.46 5.66 10.00
N VAL A 101 8.53 6.31 9.32
CA VAL A 101 8.85 7.49 8.51
C VAL A 101 9.28 8.66 9.39
N ASP A 102 10.36 9.32 8.99
CA ASP A 102 10.82 10.58 9.58
C ASP A 102 10.76 11.67 8.50
N PRO A 103 9.77 12.58 8.55
CA PRO A 103 9.60 13.62 7.53
C PRO A 103 10.80 14.54 7.35
N ASP A 104 11.58 14.80 8.41
CA ASP A 104 12.79 15.63 8.33
C ASP A 104 13.86 14.95 7.47
N VAL A 105 14.03 13.64 7.63
CA VAL A 105 14.98 12.83 6.84
C VAL A 105 14.55 12.77 5.39
N VAL A 106 13.25 12.56 5.13
CA VAL A 106 12.72 12.50 3.76
C VAL A 106 12.87 13.84 3.06
N GLU A 107 12.49 14.94 3.72
CA GLU A 107 12.59 16.29 3.17
C GLU A 107 14.04 16.67 2.82
N ALA A 108 15.00 16.34 3.69
CA ALA A 108 16.42 16.61 3.45
C ALA A 108 16.99 15.85 2.24
N LEU A 109 16.35 14.76 1.84
CA LEU A 109 16.76 13.95 0.69
C LEU A 109 16.01 14.31 -0.59
N MET A 110 14.85 14.95 -0.54
CA MET A 110 14.11 15.33 -1.72
C MET A 110 14.90 16.36 -2.56
N THR A 111 14.98 16.13 -3.86
CA THR A 111 15.60 17.02 -4.83
C THR A 111 14.66 17.19 -6.03
N PRO A 112 13.50 17.89 -5.87
CA PRO A 112 12.45 17.96 -6.91
C PRO A 112 12.92 18.68 -8.18
N ASP A 113 13.82 19.64 -8.07
CA ASP A 113 14.48 20.32 -9.19
C ASP A 113 15.99 20.19 -9.05
N ALA A 114 16.52 19.08 -9.54
CA ALA A 114 17.93 18.74 -9.45
C ALA A 114 18.79 19.38 -10.55
N GLY A 115 18.20 20.19 -11.43
CA GLY A 115 18.88 20.84 -12.54
C GLY A 115 19.32 19.85 -13.64
N PRO A 116 20.26 20.26 -14.52
CA PRO A 116 20.56 19.52 -15.75
C PRO A 116 21.46 18.30 -15.56
N TYR A 117 22.01 18.06 -14.37
CA TYR A 117 23.01 17.01 -14.13
C TYR A 117 22.54 15.89 -13.20
N LEU A 118 21.57 16.17 -12.34
CA LEU A 118 21.12 15.24 -11.31
C LEU A 118 19.71 14.74 -11.62
N VAL A 119 19.35 13.62 -11.03
CA VAL A 119 18.00 13.03 -11.17
C VAL A 119 17.06 13.70 -10.19
N SER A 120 15.94 14.22 -10.68
CA SER A 120 14.92 14.85 -9.85
C SER A 120 14.02 13.82 -9.16
N THR A 121 13.74 14.07 -7.88
CA THR A 121 12.77 13.28 -7.11
C THR A 121 11.35 13.61 -7.57
N ALA A 122 10.66 12.66 -8.19
CA ALA A 122 9.29 12.82 -8.65
C ALA A 122 8.26 12.36 -7.62
N ALA A 123 8.59 11.31 -6.85
CA ALA A 123 7.69 10.79 -5.83
C ALA A 123 8.43 10.20 -4.62
N VAL A 124 7.72 10.18 -3.50
CA VAL A 124 8.06 9.44 -2.29
C VAL A 124 7.14 8.23 -2.18
N ALA A 125 7.68 7.03 -1.91
CA ALA A 125 6.88 5.87 -1.54
C ALA A 125 7.01 5.57 -0.05
N VAL A 126 5.85 5.44 0.62
CA VAL A 126 5.73 5.09 2.04
C VAL A 126 4.99 3.79 2.18
N GLU A 127 5.40 2.92 3.09
CA GLU A 127 4.74 1.64 3.38
C GLU A 127 4.09 1.67 4.77
N ASN A 128 2.79 1.38 4.86
CA ASN A 128 2.06 1.28 6.12
C ASN A 128 1.03 0.11 6.09
N THR A 129 1.13 -0.89 7.00
CA THR A 129 2.21 -1.11 7.99
C THR A 129 3.48 -1.58 7.30
N HIS A 130 4.65 -1.20 7.80
CA HIS A 130 5.94 -1.52 7.19
C HIS A 130 6.31 -2.99 7.41
N ASN A 131 6.45 -3.77 6.33
CA ASN A 131 6.64 -5.23 6.40
C ASN A 131 7.94 -5.64 7.10
N PHE A 132 9.07 -5.19 6.58
CA PHE A 132 10.39 -5.53 7.12
C PHE A 132 10.74 -4.78 8.42
N GLY A 133 9.93 -3.81 8.81
CA GLY A 133 9.95 -3.16 10.11
C GLY A 133 9.20 -3.93 11.20
N GLY A 134 8.75 -5.18 10.93
CA GLY A 134 7.97 -5.94 11.92
C GLY A 134 6.54 -5.44 12.08
N GLY A 135 5.96 -4.87 11.03
CA GLY A 135 4.61 -4.31 11.06
C GLY A 135 4.51 -2.94 11.74
N THR A 136 5.61 -2.18 11.72
CA THR A 136 5.63 -0.80 12.22
C THR A 136 4.52 0.02 11.56
N ILE A 137 3.82 0.78 12.40
CA ILE A 137 2.76 1.70 11.97
C ILE A 137 3.31 3.11 12.02
N THR A 138 3.32 3.79 10.88
CA THR A 138 3.54 5.23 10.82
C THR A 138 2.25 5.94 11.20
N PRO A 139 2.23 6.72 12.30
CA PRO A 139 1.02 7.40 12.76
C PRO A 139 0.49 8.39 11.73
N LEU A 140 -0.84 8.54 11.66
CA LEU A 140 -1.49 9.46 10.73
C LEU A 140 -0.92 10.90 10.77
N PRO A 141 -0.66 11.53 11.93
CA PRO A 141 -0.06 12.87 11.96
C PRO A 141 1.31 12.97 11.27
N VAL A 142 2.11 11.89 11.32
CA VAL A 142 3.41 11.84 10.63
C VAL A 142 3.23 11.76 9.12
N LEU A 143 2.25 10.98 8.65
CA LEU A 143 1.91 10.92 7.22
C LEU A 143 1.36 12.26 6.71
N GLN A 144 0.59 12.96 7.54
CA GLN A 144 0.06 14.30 7.21
C GLN A 144 1.18 15.33 7.09
N ASP A 145 2.13 15.35 8.03
CA ASP A 145 3.32 16.22 7.97
C ASP A 145 4.16 15.93 6.71
N LEU A 146 4.43 14.65 6.44
CA LEU A 146 5.11 14.26 5.20
C LEU A 146 4.35 14.76 3.95
N ARG A 147 3.02 14.59 3.92
CA ARG A 147 2.19 15.03 2.80
C ARG A 147 2.25 16.54 2.59
N GLU A 148 2.24 17.33 3.64
CA GLU A 148 2.36 18.78 3.57
C GLU A 148 3.70 19.19 2.95
N ARG A 149 4.80 18.61 3.40
CA ARG A 149 6.16 18.88 2.89
C ARG A 149 6.33 18.44 1.44
N THR A 150 5.89 17.24 1.08
CA THR A 150 5.98 16.75 -0.30
C THR A 150 5.15 17.59 -1.25
N ARG A 151 3.94 18.02 -0.84
CA ARG A 151 3.10 18.92 -1.61
C ARG A 151 3.76 20.28 -1.83
N ALA A 152 4.36 20.86 -0.79
CA ALA A 152 5.10 22.12 -0.88
C ALA A 152 6.29 22.03 -1.86
N ALA A 153 6.93 20.86 -1.94
CA ALA A 153 8.04 20.57 -2.85
C ALA A 153 7.59 20.15 -4.27
N GLY A 154 6.29 19.98 -4.53
CA GLY A 154 5.80 19.46 -5.81
C GLY A 154 6.11 17.98 -6.04
N VAL A 155 6.39 17.22 -4.99
CA VAL A 155 6.71 15.77 -5.01
C VAL A 155 5.45 14.97 -4.71
N ALA A 156 5.16 13.96 -5.53
CA ALA A 156 4.00 13.08 -5.33
C ALA A 156 4.26 12.05 -4.23
N VAL A 157 3.18 11.43 -3.71
CA VAL A 157 3.26 10.36 -2.70
C VAL A 157 2.52 9.11 -3.19
N HIS A 158 3.21 7.97 -3.16
CA HIS A 158 2.60 6.64 -3.25
C HIS A 158 2.57 6.00 -1.87
N LEU A 159 1.38 5.55 -1.41
CA LEU A 159 1.23 4.78 -0.18
C LEU A 159 1.05 3.30 -0.52
N ASP A 160 2.08 2.50 -0.24
CA ASP A 160 1.94 1.05 -0.17
C ASP A 160 1.18 0.70 1.13
N GLY A 161 -0.12 0.59 0.99
CA GLY A 161 -1.05 0.23 2.04
C GLY A 161 -1.41 -1.26 2.05
N ALA A 162 -0.49 -2.14 1.64
CA ALA A 162 -0.75 -3.57 1.55
C ALA A 162 -1.34 -4.17 2.84
N ARG A 163 -1.08 -3.55 3.99
CA ARG A 163 -1.66 -3.87 5.29
C ARG A 163 -2.25 -2.64 6.01
N LEU A 164 -2.73 -1.66 5.26
CA LEU A 164 -3.34 -0.46 5.82
C LEU A 164 -4.58 -0.79 6.67
N TRP A 165 -5.31 -1.85 6.32
CA TRP A 165 -6.38 -2.42 7.14
C TRP A 165 -5.93 -2.75 8.57
N ASN A 166 -4.72 -3.30 8.71
CA ASN A 166 -4.12 -3.58 10.02
C ASN A 166 -3.74 -2.29 10.76
N ALA A 167 -3.25 -1.28 10.08
CA ALA A 167 -2.91 0.01 10.70
C ALA A 167 -4.16 0.65 11.34
N VAL A 168 -5.24 0.83 10.58
CA VAL A 168 -6.47 1.48 11.07
C VAL A 168 -7.17 0.67 12.16
N VAL A 169 -7.09 -0.66 12.13
CA VAL A 169 -7.60 -1.52 13.22
C VAL A 169 -6.75 -1.38 14.48
N ALA A 170 -5.43 -1.32 14.35
CA ALA A 170 -4.52 -1.11 15.49
C ALA A 170 -4.66 0.30 16.11
N GLU A 171 -4.99 1.30 15.31
CA GLU A 171 -5.28 2.67 15.74
C GLU A 171 -6.69 2.83 16.35
N GLY A 172 -7.54 1.80 16.21
CA GLY A 172 -8.92 1.81 16.72
C GLY A 172 -9.89 2.65 15.89
N THR A 173 -9.50 3.09 14.70
CA THR A 173 -10.33 3.90 13.81
C THR A 173 -11.14 3.06 12.82
N GLY A 174 -10.73 1.82 12.57
CA GLY A 174 -11.36 0.91 11.61
C GLY A 174 -11.49 1.54 10.21
N LEU A 175 -12.50 1.13 9.46
CA LEU A 175 -12.70 1.64 8.08
C LEU A 175 -12.85 3.16 8.00
N ALA A 176 -13.37 3.81 9.05
CA ALA A 176 -13.53 5.26 9.08
C ALA A 176 -12.19 6.03 9.02
N GLY A 177 -11.09 5.43 9.46
CA GLY A 177 -9.75 6.04 9.43
C GLY A 177 -9.10 6.03 8.05
N LEU A 178 -9.58 5.21 7.11
CA LEU A 178 -8.91 4.98 5.83
C LEU A 178 -8.83 6.23 4.95
N ALA A 179 -9.90 7.03 4.90
CA ALA A 179 -9.93 8.25 4.09
C ALA A 179 -8.87 9.26 4.51
N ALA A 180 -8.60 9.38 5.81
CA ALA A 180 -7.55 10.26 6.33
C ALA A 180 -6.15 9.80 5.90
N HIS A 181 -5.89 8.49 5.88
CA HIS A 181 -4.64 7.92 5.36
C HIS A 181 -4.55 8.10 3.83
N GLY A 182 -5.65 7.85 3.11
CA GLY A 182 -5.71 8.04 1.65
C GLY A 182 -5.40 9.47 1.23
N ALA A 183 -5.89 10.46 1.99
CA ALA A 183 -5.61 11.88 1.73
C ALA A 183 -4.12 12.27 1.82
N CYS A 184 -3.29 11.41 2.45
CA CYS A 184 -1.85 11.62 2.53
C CYS A 184 -1.09 11.20 1.26
N ALA A 185 -1.76 10.63 0.25
CA ALA A 185 -1.09 10.12 -0.95
C ALA A 185 -1.84 10.44 -2.24
N ASP A 186 -1.11 10.48 -3.36
CA ASP A 186 -1.66 10.65 -4.71
C ASP A 186 -2.15 9.33 -5.30
N THR A 187 -1.55 8.22 -4.87
CA THR A 187 -1.97 6.85 -5.19
C THR A 187 -1.79 5.97 -3.97
N VAL A 188 -2.75 5.06 -3.73
CA VAL A 188 -2.69 4.09 -2.62
C VAL A 188 -2.93 2.70 -3.17
N SER A 189 -2.11 1.73 -2.79
CA SER A 189 -2.37 0.31 -3.03
C SER A 189 -2.80 -0.39 -1.74
N VAL A 190 -3.84 -1.23 -1.79
CA VAL A 190 -4.28 -2.04 -0.65
C VAL A 190 -4.47 -3.49 -1.06
N CYS A 191 -3.97 -4.45 -0.26
CA CYS A 191 -4.12 -5.87 -0.55
C CYS A 191 -5.40 -6.44 0.07
N LEU A 192 -6.07 -7.30 -0.70
CA LEU A 192 -7.22 -8.11 -0.26
C LEU A 192 -6.79 -9.52 0.16
N SER A 193 -5.66 -10.00 -0.36
CA SER A 193 -5.16 -11.38 -0.25
C SER A 193 -4.19 -11.63 0.92
N LYS A 194 -4.18 -10.76 1.92
CA LYS A 194 -3.41 -10.90 3.17
C LYS A 194 -4.36 -11.20 4.33
N GLY A 195 -4.34 -10.43 5.42
CA GLY A 195 -5.20 -10.62 6.59
C GLY A 195 -6.71 -10.64 6.28
N LEU A 196 -7.15 -9.97 5.23
CA LEU A 196 -8.54 -10.02 4.76
C LEU A 196 -8.96 -11.38 4.18
N GLY A 197 -8.00 -12.19 3.71
CA GLY A 197 -8.23 -13.59 3.31
C GLY A 197 -8.91 -13.77 1.97
N ALA A 198 -8.98 -12.77 1.10
CA ALA A 198 -9.36 -13.00 -0.29
C ALA A 198 -8.30 -13.86 -1.00
N PRO A 199 -8.66 -14.71 -1.98
CA PRO A 199 -7.73 -15.65 -2.59
C PRO A 199 -6.64 -14.95 -3.42
N VAL A 200 -6.91 -13.76 -3.92
CA VAL A 200 -6.04 -12.98 -4.81
C VAL A 200 -6.49 -11.53 -4.83
N GLY A 201 -5.60 -10.63 -5.21
CA GLY A 201 -5.94 -9.29 -5.62
C GLY A 201 -5.54 -8.20 -4.64
N SER A 202 -5.37 -7.04 -5.24
CA SER A 202 -5.17 -5.74 -4.59
C SER A 202 -5.93 -4.69 -5.37
N VAL A 203 -6.21 -3.56 -4.75
CA VAL A 203 -6.82 -2.41 -5.42
C VAL A 203 -5.85 -1.24 -5.33
N LEU A 204 -5.58 -0.62 -6.49
CA LEU A 204 -4.92 0.67 -6.59
C LEU A 204 -5.99 1.75 -6.67
N VAL A 205 -5.86 2.82 -5.89
CA VAL A 205 -6.75 3.99 -5.97
C VAL A 205 -5.97 5.27 -6.28
N GLY A 206 -6.65 6.25 -6.85
CA GLY A 206 -6.10 7.55 -7.21
C GLY A 206 -7.16 8.44 -7.86
N SER A 207 -6.71 9.51 -8.56
CA SER A 207 -7.62 10.30 -9.40
C SER A 207 -8.15 9.45 -10.56
N ALA A 208 -9.31 9.82 -11.09
CA ALA A 208 -9.94 9.13 -12.23
C ALA A 208 -8.99 9.06 -13.43
N GLU A 209 -8.31 10.16 -13.74
CA GLU A 209 -7.32 10.22 -14.83
C GLU A 209 -6.16 9.22 -14.63
N ARG A 210 -5.60 9.17 -13.40
CA ARG A 210 -4.52 8.22 -13.08
C ARG A 210 -5.00 6.77 -13.19
N VAL A 211 -6.18 6.47 -12.72
CA VAL A 211 -6.74 5.11 -12.76
C VAL A 211 -6.99 4.67 -14.20
N GLU A 212 -7.45 5.54 -15.08
CA GLU A 212 -7.57 5.21 -16.51
C GLU A 212 -6.21 4.92 -17.16
N ARG A 213 -5.17 5.70 -16.86
CA ARG A 213 -3.80 5.37 -17.28
C ARG A 213 -3.33 4.03 -16.70
N ALA A 214 -3.64 3.76 -15.43
CA ALA A 214 -3.29 2.50 -14.79
C ALA A 214 -3.96 1.30 -15.46
N ARG A 215 -5.21 1.43 -15.93
CA ARG A 215 -5.93 0.37 -16.65
C ARG A 215 -5.21 -0.03 -17.94
N VAL A 216 -4.69 0.94 -18.68
CA VAL A 216 -3.86 0.70 -19.86
C VAL A 216 -2.55 0.00 -19.50
N LEU A 217 -1.86 0.47 -18.47
CA LEU A 217 -0.60 -0.12 -18.02
C LEU A 217 -0.83 -1.55 -17.47
N ARG A 218 -1.90 -1.77 -16.69
CA ARG A 218 -2.31 -3.12 -16.22
C ARG A 218 -2.44 -4.08 -17.40
N LYS A 219 -3.09 -3.65 -18.48
CA LYS A 219 -3.25 -4.49 -19.70
C LYS A 219 -1.90 -4.81 -20.33
N ARG A 220 -1.01 -3.83 -20.47
CA ARG A 220 0.33 -4.03 -21.03
C ARG A 220 1.19 -5.00 -20.21
N LEU A 221 1.03 -5.00 -18.90
CA LEU A 221 1.74 -5.89 -17.98
C LEU A 221 1.09 -7.28 -17.84
N GLY A 222 0.04 -7.58 -18.62
CA GLY A 222 -0.64 -8.88 -18.58
C GLY A 222 -1.64 -9.05 -17.43
N GLY A 223 -1.95 -7.98 -16.67
CA GLY A 223 -2.88 -8.02 -15.53
C GLY A 223 -4.34 -7.74 -15.89
N GLY A 224 -4.66 -7.56 -17.16
CA GLY A 224 -6.06 -7.45 -17.61
C GLY A 224 -6.72 -8.83 -17.67
N MET A 225 -7.78 -9.01 -16.91
CA MET A 225 -8.54 -10.24 -16.81
C MET A 225 -9.96 -10.02 -17.39
N ARG A 226 -10.78 -11.06 -17.46
CA ARG A 226 -12.12 -11.03 -18.04
C ARG A 226 -13.19 -10.98 -16.93
N GLN A 227 -13.72 -12.09 -16.49
CA GLN A 227 -14.81 -12.20 -15.50
C GLN A 227 -14.25 -12.12 -14.07
N THR A 228 -13.65 -11.00 -13.72
CA THR A 228 -12.96 -10.77 -12.43
C THR A 228 -13.93 -10.60 -11.27
N GLY A 229 -15.22 -10.44 -11.53
CA GLY A 229 -16.24 -10.37 -10.49
C GLY A 229 -16.24 -11.55 -9.54
N VAL A 230 -15.86 -12.75 -10.00
CA VAL A 230 -15.64 -13.91 -9.13
C VAL A 230 -14.62 -13.61 -8.03
N LEU A 231 -13.54 -12.91 -8.36
CA LEU A 231 -12.48 -12.54 -7.42
C LEU A 231 -12.88 -11.30 -6.61
N ALA A 232 -13.50 -10.33 -7.26
CA ALA A 232 -13.95 -9.09 -6.62
C ALA A 232 -15.00 -9.36 -5.52
N ALA A 233 -15.89 -10.33 -5.72
CA ALA A 233 -16.84 -10.77 -4.70
C ALA A 233 -16.18 -11.26 -3.41
N ALA A 234 -15.00 -11.90 -3.52
CA ALA A 234 -14.24 -12.28 -2.34
C ALA A 234 -13.69 -11.03 -1.59
N GLY A 235 -13.26 -10.02 -2.34
CA GLY A 235 -12.84 -8.73 -1.79
C GLY A 235 -13.97 -8.01 -1.06
N LEU A 236 -15.14 -7.87 -1.70
CA LEU A 236 -16.32 -7.27 -1.08
C LEU A 236 -16.73 -8.01 0.21
N HIS A 237 -16.81 -9.34 0.14
CA HIS A 237 -17.10 -10.16 1.32
C HIS A 237 -16.07 -9.93 2.44
N ALA A 238 -14.80 -9.80 2.10
CA ALA A 238 -13.74 -9.58 3.08
C ALA A 238 -13.85 -8.18 3.73
N LEU A 239 -14.19 -7.16 2.96
CA LEU A 239 -14.43 -5.80 3.48
C LEU A 239 -15.60 -5.76 4.46
N ASP A 240 -16.66 -6.51 4.19
CA ASP A 240 -17.85 -6.53 5.03
C ASP A 240 -17.70 -7.37 6.31
N HIS A 241 -16.82 -8.38 6.31
CA HIS A 241 -16.81 -9.39 7.37
C HIS A 241 -15.45 -9.64 8.03
N HIS A 242 -14.33 -9.20 7.43
CA HIS A 242 -13.02 -9.60 7.89
C HIS A 242 -12.15 -8.46 8.46
N VAL A 243 -12.51 -7.19 8.23
CA VAL A 243 -11.68 -6.07 8.70
C VAL A 243 -11.57 -6.06 10.22
N ASP A 244 -12.70 -6.07 10.93
CA ASP A 244 -12.71 -5.99 12.40
C ASP A 244 -12.02 -7.18 13.06
N ARG A 245 -12.08 -8.36 12.44
CA ARG A 245 -11.41 -9.55 12.98
C ARG A 245 -9.90 -9.52 12.88
N LEU A 246 -9.29 -8.57 12.17
CA LEU A 246 -7.84 -8.34 12.19
C LEU A 246 -7.33 -8.03 13.61
N ALA A 247 -8.19 -7.49 14.48
CA ALA A 247 -7.88 -7.31 15.90
C ALA A 247 -7.51 -8.64 16.59
N GLU A 248 -8.13 -9.76 16.18
CA GLU A 248 -7.79 -11.09 16.67
C GLU A 248 -6.40 -11.54 16.22
N ASP A 249 -6.03 -11.25 14.96
CA ASP A 249 -4.69 -11.55 14.46
C ASP A 249 -3.63 -10.74 15.24
N HIS A 250 -3.91 -9.47 15.58
CA HIS A 250 -3.03 -8.64 16.40
C HIS A 250 -2.89 -9.21 17.83
N ARG A 251 -3.99 -9.70 18.43
CA ARG A 251 -3.95 -10.34 19.74
C ARG A 251 -3.07 -11.59 19.73
N ARG A 252 -3.26 -12.45 18.71
CA ARG A 252 -2.46 -13.67 18.54
C ARG A 252 -0.99 -13.39 18.29
N ALA A 253 -0.68 -12.36 17.51
CA ALA A 253 0.70 -11.92 17.27
C ALA A 253 1.39 -11.51 18.56
N ARG A 254 0.72 -10.73 19.43
CA ARG A 254 1.25 -10.35 20.76
C ARG A 254 1.43 -11.56 21.68
N GLU A 255 0.50 -12.50 21.70
CA GLU A 255 0.60 -13.73 22.47
C GLU A 255 1.77 -14.61 22.02
N LEU A 256 1.95 -14.75 20.69
CA LEU A 256 3.09 -15.46 20.11
C LEU A 256 4.41 -14.78 20.51
N ALA A 257 4.49 -13.45 20.38
CA ALA A 257 5.68 -12.71 20.76
C ALA A 257 6.02 -12.89 22.24
N ALA A 258 5.02 -12.84 23.13
CA ALA A 258 5.20 -13.06 24.57
C ALA A 258 5.70 -14.50 24.87
N ALA A 259 5.15 -15.50 24.19
CA ALA A 259 5.59 -16.89 24.34
C ALA A 259 7.03 -17.09 23.83
N CYS A 260 7.39 -16.48 22.68
CA CYS A 260 8.76 -16.52 22.15
C CYS A 260 9.76 -15.83 23.10
N ALA A 261 9.43 -14.65 23.61
CA ALA A 261 10.28 -13.93 24.55
C ALA A 261 10.49 -14.69 25.87
N ALA A 262 9.45 -15.39 26.37
CA ALA A 262 9.55 -16.25 27.54
C ALA A 262 10.45 -17.48 27.28
N ALA A 263 10.33 -18.09 26.11
CA ALA A 263 11.14 -19.25 25.73
C ALA A 263 12.60 -18.88 25.42
N ARG A 264 12.84 -17.71 24.82
CA ARG A 264 14.17 -17.21 24.49
C ARG A 264 14.23 -15.69 24.71
N PRO A 265 14.69 -15.25 25.90
CA PRO A 265 14.83 -13.83 26.20
C PRO A 265 15.66 -13.08 25.14
N GLY A 266 15.15 -11.92 24.69
CA GLY A 266 15.82 -11.07 23.73
C GLY A 266 15.62 -11.45 22.25
N CYS A 267 14.83 -12.49 21.91
CA CYS A 267 14.56 -12.84 20.52
C CYS A 267 13.51 -11.94 19.85
N VAL A 268 12.61 -11.37 20.64
CA VAL A 268 11.57 -10.41 20.23
C VAL A 268 11.19 -9.53 21.41
N ASP A 269 10.83 -8.28 21.13
CA ASP A 269 10.20 -7.41 22.12
C ASP A 269 8.67 -7.46 21.94
N PRO A 270 7.91 -8.10 22.85
CA PRO A 270 6.46 -8.17 22.74
C PRO A 270 5.77 -6.80 22.73
N ALA A 271 6.37 -5.77 23.36
CA ALA A 271 5.83 -4.42 23.41
C ALA A 271 5.93 -3.70 22.02
N ALA A 272 6.85 -4.13 21.17
CA ALA A 272 7.01 -3.60 19.83
C ALA A 272 5.99 -4.18 18.83
N VAL A 273 5.30 -5.29 19.14
CA VAL A 273 4.33 -5.94 18.25
C VAL A 273 3.01 -5.17 18.27
N ARG A 274 2.82 -4.32 17.27
CA ARG A 274 1.67 -3.41 17.16
C ARG A 274 0.58 -3.92 16.21
N SER A 275 0.91 -4.84 15.33
CA SER A 275 0.01 -5.38 14.29
C SER A 275 0.06 -6.91 14.23
N ASN A 276 -0.07 -7.50 13.07
CA ASN A 276 -0.09 -8.94 12.83
C ASN A 276 1.29 -9.56 12.53
N ILE A 277 2.37 -8.82 12.67
CA ILE A 277 3.74 -9.28 12.39
C ILE A 277 4.52 -9.37 13.70
N VAL A 278 5.31 -10.47 13.85
CA VAL A 278 6.17 -10.74 15.02
C VAL A 278 7.62 -10.81 14.54
#